data_94aa94c29fe062d5e6877073d0d6091d
#
_entry.id   94aa94c29fe062d5e6877073d0d6091d
#
_cell.length_a   1.000
_cell.length_b   1.000
_cell.length_c   1.000
_cell.angle_alpha   90.00
_cell.angle_beta   90.00
_cell.angle_gamma   90.00
#
_symmetry.space_group_name_H-M   'P 1'
#
loop_
_entity.id
_entity.type
_entity.pdbx_description
1 polymer ?
#
loop_
_entity_poly.entity_id
_entity_poly.type
_entity_poly.pdbx_seq_one_letter_code
_entity_poly.pdbx_strand_id
1 'polypeptide(L)'
;TAAGQAWSALFSFSPLPLCLFLSLLTAFCIFRKTALLFSLTARLVPLMSGVYILLCLSVILRNAAGLPGVLRSVFQSAFTPSCALRGGTVSAFTALRFGVIRGLLSNEAGCGTAPIAHARSDATDSSAQATLGVVEVAVDTLLLCSLTGFAVLLVPSDIPSPFGAVSFALSSVFGK
;
A
#
# COMPACT_ATOMS: atom_id res chain seq x y z
N THR A 1 6.55 10.94 8.67
CA THR A 1 5.37 10.26 8.08
C THR A 1 5.47 10.25 6.56
N ALA A 2 4.89 9.23 5.89
CA ALA A 2 4.90 9.10 4.41
C ALA A 2 4.31 10.35 3.72
N ALA A 3 3.26 10.94 4.29
CA ALA A 3 2.67 12.18 3.79
C ALA A 3 3.64 13.37 3.84
N GLY A 4 4.46 13.47 4.90
CA GLY A 4 5.48 14.51 5.01
C GLY A 4 6.61 14.34 3.99
N GLN A 5 7.02 13.10 3.71
CA GLN A 5 8.01 12.79 2.67
C GLN A 5 7.49 13.12 1.27
N ALA A 6 6.23 12.77 0.99
CA ALA A 6 5.57 13.12 -0.27
C ALA A 6 5.49 14.63 -0.48
N TRP A 7 5.13 15.36 0.58
CA TRP A 7 5.05 16.83 0.54
C TRP A 7 6.42 17.46 0.26
N SER A 8 7.46 17.04 0.97
CA SER A 8 8.81 17.58 0.77
C SER A 8 9.38 17.26 -0.62
N ALA A 9 8.98 16.13 -1.21
CA ALA A 9 9.36 15.75 -2.56
C ALA A 9 8.66 16.60 -3.64
N LEU A 10 7.40 17.02 -3.39
CA LEU A 10 6.62 17.78 -4.36
C LEU A 10 6.84 19.30 -4.28
N PHE A 11 7.01 19.83 -3.09
CA PHE A 11 6.91 21.28 -2.86
C PHE A 11 8.17 21.93 -2.26
N SER A 12 9.25 21.21 -2.05
CA SER A 12 10.51 21.77 -1.47
C SER A 12 10.36 22.62 -0.19
N PHE A 13 9.16 22.61 0.42
CA PHE A 13 8.84 23.34 1.65
C PHE A 13 8.87 22.40 2.85
N SER A 14 9.11 23.00 4.02
CA SER A 14 9.04 22.26 5.30
C SER A 14 7.70 21.50 5.45
N PRO A 15 7.70 20.22 5.82
CA PRO A 15 6.47 19.44 6.02
C PRO A 15 5.68 19.84 7.28
N LEU A 16 6.23 20.72 8.11
CA LEU A 16 5.63 21.18 9.36
C LEU A 16 4.20 21.73 9.22
N PRO A 17 3.91 22.68 8.30
CA PRO A 17 2.56 23.22 8.17
C PRO A 17 1.54 22.18 7.73
N LEU A 18 1.92 21.22 6.88
CA LEU A 18 1.05 20.12 6.50
C LEU A 18 0.76 19.20 7.68
N CYS A 19 1.79 18.85 8.46
CA CYS A 19 1.63 18.01 9.65
C CYS A 19 0.72 18.69 10.70
N LEU A 20 0.88 19.98 10.91
CA LEU A 20 0.02 20.76 11.81
C LEU A 20 -1.42 20.80 11.29
N PHE A 21 -1.63 21.08 10.01
CA PHE A 21 -2.95 21.08 9.39
C PHE A 21 -3.64 19.72 9.52
N LEU A 22 -2.95 18.63 9.18
CA LEU A 22 -3.50 17.27 9.29
C LEU A 22 -3.78 16.89 10.75
N SER A 23 -2.92 17.26 11.70
CA SER A 23 -3.17 16.98 13.13
C SER A 23 -4.37 17.76 13.67
N LEU A 24 -4.52 19.02 13.25
CA LEU A 24 -5.67 19.84 13.63
C LEU A 24 -6.97 19.33 13.02
N LEU A 25 -6.91 18.89 11.74
CA LEU A 25 -8.03 18.30 11.05
C LEU A 25 -8.48 16.99 11.72
N THR A 26 -7.53 16.11 12.05
CA THR A 26 -7.82 14.85 12.76
C THR A 26 -8.37 15.11 14.16
N ALA A 27 -7.79 16.06 14.91
CA ALA A 27 -8.31 16.46 16.21
C ALA A 27 -9.75 16.99 16.07
N PHE A 28 -10.01 17.87 15.13
CA PHE A 28 -11.36 18.40 14.85
C PHE A 28 -12.36 17.29 14.51
N CYS A 29 -11.96 16.32 13.69
CA CYS A 29 -12.80 15.18 13.37
C CYS A 29 -13.11 14.28 14.57
N ILE A 30 -12.13 14.08 15.47
CA ILE A 30 -12.30 13.27 16.68
C ILE A 30 -13.22 13.94 17.70
N PHE A 31 -13.08 15.26 17.89
CA PHE A 31 -13.92 16.04 18.82
C PHE A 31 -15.34 16.28 18.28
N ARG A 32 -15.55 16.18 16.96
CA ARG A 32 -16.87 16.17 16.36
C ARG A 32 -17.48 14.76 16.41
N LYS A 33 -18.64 14.57 15.84
CA LYS A 33 -19.30 13.25 15.81
C LYS A 33 -18.51 12.27 14.95
N THR A 34 -18.18 11.10 15.49
CA THR A 34 -17.51 10.00 14.77
C THR A 34 -18.22 9.58 13.47
N ALA A 35 -19.53 9.81 13.36
CA ALA A 35 -20.33 9.57 12.14
C ALA A 35 -19.81 10.37 10.93
N LEU A 36 -19.31 11.60 11.13
CA LEU A 36 -18.73 12.40 10.06
C LEU A 36 -17.46 11.76 9.50
N LEU A 37 -16.62 11.25 10.36
CA LEU A 37 -15.39 10.53 10.01
C LEU A 37 -15.69 9.32 9.14
N PHE A 38 -16.65 8.48 9.55
CA PHE A 38 -17.05 7.29 8.79
C PHE A 38 -17.65 7.65 7.43
N SER A 39 -18.51 8.66 7.37
CA SER A 39 -19.10 9.11 6.09
C SER A 39 -18.04 9.67 5.14
N LEU A 40 -17.05 10.41 5.65
CA LEU A 40 -15.94 10.94 4.85
C LEU A 40 -15.05 9.82 4.33
N THR A 41 -14.65 8.91 5.22
CA THR A 41 -13.79 7.76 4.88
C THR A 41 -14.47 6.85 3.87
N ALA A 42 -15.76 6.55 4.04
CA ALA A 42 -16.53 5.70 3.14
C ALA A 42 -16.57 6.23 1.70
N ARG A 43 -16.44 7.53 1.49
CA ARG A 43 -16.39 8.14 0.15
C ARG A 43 -14.96 8.33 -0.36
N LEU A 44 -14.07 8.73 0.53
CA LEU A 44 -12.69 9.08 0.16
C LEU A 44 -11.86 7.84 -0.17
N VAL A 45 -12.01 6.76 0.61
CA VAL A 45 -11.21 5.54 0.44
C VAL A 45 -11.45 4.88 -0.92
N PRO A 46 -12.68 4.63 -1.39
CA PRO A 46 -12.90 4.06 -2.72
C PRO A 46 -12.37 4.95 -3.84
N LEU A 47 -12.50 6.26 -3.70
CA LEU A 47 -11.97 7.21 -4.67
C LEU A 47 -10.43 7.13 -4.74
N MET A 48 -9.77 7.15 -3.60
CA MET A 48 -8.30 7.05 -3.53
C MET A 48 -7.80 5.71 -4.07
N SER A 49 -8.46 4.62 -3.71
CA SER A 49 -8.12 3.28 -4.20
C SER A 49 -8.32 3.17 -5.71
N GLY A 50 -9.41 3.71 -6.24
CA GLY A 50 -9.66 3.75 -7.67
C GLY A 50 -8.60 4.53 -8.45
N VAL A 51 -8.26 5.73 -7.98
CA VAL A 51 -7.17 6.53 -8.55
C VAL A 51 -5.84 5.78 -8.49
N TYR A 52 -5.52 5.16 -7.35
CA TYR A 52 -4.29 4.40 -7.18
C TYR A 52 -4.20 3.20 -8.14
N ILE A 53 -5.28 2.45 -8.29
CA ILE A 53 -5.36 1.33 -9.26
C ILE A 53 -5.12 1.83 -10.67
N LEU A 54 -5.77 2.93 -11.09
CA LEU A 54 -5.57 3.50 -12.41
C LEU A 54 -4.13 3.95 -12.65
N LEU A 55 -3.49 4.55 -11.64
CA LEU A 55 -2.10 4.95 -11.70
C LEU A 55 -1.16 3.74 -11.86
N CYS A 56 -1.31 2.72 -11.02
CA CYS A 56 -0.51 1.49 -11.13
C CYS A 56 -0.72 0.79 -12.47
N LEU A 57 -1.97 0.72 -12.93
CA LEU A 57 -2.31 0.12 -14.21
C LEU A 57 -1.67 0.89 -15.38
N SER A 58 -1.63 2.22 -15.32
CA SER A 58 -0.96 3.04 -16.34
C SER A 58 0.55 2.77 -16.41
N VAL A 59 1.22 2.56 -15.27
CA VAL A 59 2.64 2.16 -15.21
C VAL A 59 2.84 0.80 -15.87
N ILE A 60 1.99 -0.17 -15.51
CA ILE A 60 2.06 -1.53 -16.05
C ILE A 60 1.82 -1.55 -17.55
N LEU A 61 0.79 -0.86 -18.04
CA LEU A 61 0.46 -0.81 -19.46
C LEU A 61 1.58 -0.15 -20.28
N ARG A 62 2.19 0.91 -19.76
CA ARG A 62 3.30 1.59 -20.44
C ARG A 62 4.54 0.71 -20.56
N ASN A 63 4.76 -0.16 -19.58
CA ASN A 63 5.91 -1.06 -19.52
C ASN A 63 5.51 -2.53 -19.75
N ALA A 64 4.39 -2.77 -20.44
CA ALA A 64 3.83 -4.12 -20.65
C ALA A 64 4.79 -5.10 -21.30
N ALA A 65 5.68 -4.63 -22.17
CA ALA A 65 6.71 -5.45 -22.80
C ALA A 65 7.71 -6.05 -21.79
N GLY A 66 7.91 -5.40 -20.64
CA GLY A 66 8.77 -5.89 -19.55
C GLY A 66 8.11 -6.92 -18.65
N LEU A 67 6.77 -7.03 -18.67
CA LEU A 67 6.01 -7.87 -17.74
C LEU A 67 6.41 -9.35 -17.76
N PRO A 68 6.59 -10.01 -18.94
CA PRO A 68 7.04 -11.40 -18.98
C PRO A 68 8.44 -11.59 -18.38
N GLY A 69 9.32 -10.59 -18.57
CA GLY A 69 10.68 -10.60 -18.00
C GLY A 69 10.65 -10.53 -16.48
N VAL A 70 9.84 -9.64 -15.92
CA VAL A 70 9.64 -9.50 -14.47
C VAL A 70 9.07 -10.77 -13.87
N LEU A 71 8.01 -11.34 -14.47
CA LEU A 71 7.43 -12.60 -14.00
C LEU A 71 8.47 -13.73 -14.01
N ARG A 72 9.21 -13.87 -15.11
CA ARG A 72 10.27 -14.86 -15.22
C ARG A 72 11.35 -14.66 -14.15
N SER A 73 11.79 -13.43 -13.91
CA SER A 73 12.81 -13.14 -12.89
C SER A 73 12.32 -13.44 -11.48
N VAL A 74 11.07 -13.14 -11.16
CA VAL A 74 10.45 -13.46 -9.87
C VAL A 74 10.43 -14.96 -9.64
N PHE A 75 9.93 -15.74 -10.61
CA PHE A 75 9.90 -17.21 -10.52
C PHE A 75 11.31 -17.80 -10.45
N GLN A 76 12.23 -17.37 -11.30
CA GLN A 76 13.62 -17.84 -11.27
C GLN A 76 14.28 -17.53 -9.93
N SER A 77 14.11 -16.31 -9.40
CA SER A 77 14.69 -15.93 -8.11
C SER A 77 14.11 -16.73 -6.95
N ALA A 78 12.81 -17.06 -7.00
CA ALA A 78 12.14 -17.84 -5.95
C ALA A 78 12.62 -19.29 -5.89
N PHE A 79 12.90 -19.92 -7.04
CA PHE A 79 13.20 -21.35 -7.14
C PHE A 79 14.69 -21.67 -7.41
N THR A 80 15.54 -20.66 -7.55
CA THR A 80 16.96 -20.88 -7.81
C THR A 80 17.76 -20.98 -6.50
N PRO A 81 18.39 -22.12 -6.18
CA PRO A 81 19.16 -22.32 -4.93
C PRO A 81 20.30 -21.32 -4.75
N SER A 82 20.89 -20.82 -5.84
CA SER A 82 21.95 -19.83 -5.79
C SER A 82 21.50 -18.48 -5.20
N CYS A 83 20.23 -18.11 -5.36
CA CYS A 83 19.67 -16.90 -4.75
C CYS A 83 19.53 -17.07 -3.23
N ALA A 84 19.12 -18.24 -2.78
CA ALA A 84 19.07 -18.56 -1.35
C ALA A 84 20.47 -18.57 -0.71
N LEU A 85 21.48 -19.08 -1.43
CA LEU A 85 22.87 -19.12 -0.95
C LEU A 85 23.55 -17.74 -0.97
N ARG A 86 23.29 -16.91 -1.99
CA ARG A 86 23.86 -15.54 -2.07
C ARG A 86 23.28 -14.60 -1.03
N GLY A 87 22.01 -14.78 -0.67
CA GLY A 87 21.34 -14.01 0.37
C GLY A 87 21.82 -14.37 1.79
N GLY A 88 22.34 -15.59 1.97
CA GLY A 88 22.67 -16.13 3.28
C GLY A 88 21.45 -16.31 4.19
N THR A 89 21.63 -16.99 5.31
CA THR A 89 20.57 -17.20 6.30
C THR A 89 20.04 -15.90 6.90
N VAL A 90 20.89 -14.89 7.07
CA VAL A 90 20.54 -13.57 7.59
C VAL A 90 19.57 -12.83 6.66
N SER A 91 19.81 -12.91 5.35
CA SER A 91 18.94 -12.27 4.35
C SER A 91 17.57 -12.93 4.27
N ALA A 92 17.52 -14.27 4.30
CA ALA A 92 16.25 -15.01 4.32
C ALA A 92 15.42 -14.69 5.57
N PHE A 93 16.07 -14.66 6.73
CA PHE A 93 15.39 -14.31 7.99
C PHE A 93 14.91 -12.86 8.00
N THR A 94 15.69 -11.94 7.46
CA THR A 94 15.34 -10.53 7.32
C THR A 94 14.17 -10.35 6.37
N ALA A 95 14.19 -11.03 5.22
CA ALA A 95 13.08 -10.99 4.25
C ALA A 95 11.79 -11.55 4.85
N LEU A 96 11.87 -12.69 5.56
CA LEU A 96 10.73 -13.27 6.27
C LEU A 96 10.17 -12.31 7.32
N ARG A 97 11.05 -11.74 8.16
CA ARG A 97 10.67 -10.77 9.19
C ARG A 97 9.95 -9.57 8.60
N PHE A 98 10.52 -8.94 7.56
CA PHE A 98 9.87 -7.79 6.93
C PHE A 98 8.59 -8.16 6.20
N GLY A 99 8.53 -9.33 5.55
CA GLY A 99 7.33 -9.83 4.91
C GLY A 99 6.19 -10.03 5.91
N VAL A 100 6.46 -10.70 7.02
CA VAL A 100 5.48 -10.92 8.09
C VAL A 100 5.01 -9.61 8.70
N ILE A 101 5.94 -8.70 9.05
CA ILE A 101 5.57 -7.39 9.65
C ILE A 101 4.69 -6.60 8.68
N ARG A 102 5.05 -6.54 7.40
CA ARG A 102 4.26 -5.81 6.40
C ARG A 102 2.92 -6.45 6.11
N GLY A 103 2.85 -7.77 6.04
CA GLY A 103 1.60 -8.50 5.87
C GLY A 103 0.65 -8.28 7.06
N LEU A 104 1.16 -8.32 8.28
CA LEU A 104 0.36 -8.03 9.48
C LEU A 104 -0.15 -6.59 9.50
N LEU A 105 0.69 -5.63 9.09
CA LEU A 105 0.31 -4.22 9.04
C LEU A 105 -0.71 -3.93 7.92
N SER A 106 -0.54 -4.54 6.75
CA SER A 106 -1.46 -4.35 5.62
C SER A 106 -2.86 -4.89 5.92
N ASN A 107 -2.93 -6.04 6.59
CA ASN A 107 -4.20 -6.65 6.98
C ASN A 107 -4.71 -6.18 8.35
N GLU A 108 -4.08 -5.18 8.94
CA GLU A 108 -4.41 -4.64 10.28
C GLU A 108 -4.48 -5.73 11.37
N ALA A 109 -3.81 -6.86 11.16
CA ALA A 109 -3.87 -8.02 12.03
C ALA A 109 -3.27 -7.69 13.42
N GLY A 110 -4.10 -7.79 14.45
CA GLY A 110 -3.73 -7.48 15.82
C GLY A 110 -3.78 -5.99 16.19
N CYS A 111 -4.08 -5.08 15.27
CA CYS A 111 -4.20 -3.64 15.56
C CYS A 111 -5.54 -3.27 16.21
N GLY A 112 -6.57 -4.12 16.08
CA GLY A 112 -7.91 -3.88 16.63
C GLY A 112 -8.75 -2.88 15.85
N THR A 113 -8.24 -2.28 14.79
CA THR A 113 -8.94 -1.28 13.97
C THR A 113 -10.03 -1.92 13.12
N ALA A 114 -9.75 -3.05 12.48
CA ALA A 114 -10.72 -3.79 11.68
C ALA A 114 -11.97 -4.22 12.50
N PRO A 115 -11.86 -4.84 13.68
CA PRO A 115 -13.03 -5.13 14.52
C PRO A 115 -13.86 -3.92 14.89
N ILE A 116 -13.23 -2.76 15.13
CA ILE A 116 -13.94 -1.51 15.45
C ILE A 116 -14.71 -0.99 14.22
N ALA A 117 -14.14 -1.10 13.03
CA ALA A 117 -14.81 -0.74 11.78
C ALA A 117 -15.99 -1.68 11.50
N HIS A 118 -15.79 -2.98 11.63
CA HIS A 118 -16.82 -4.01 11.42
C HIS A 118 -17.94 -3.94 12.44
N ALA A 119 -17.66 -3.57 13.69
CA ALA A 119 -18.69 -3.39 14.73
C ALA A 119 -19.69 -2.27 14.44
N ARG A 120 -19.40 -1.39 13.48
CA ARG A 120 -20.30 -0.31 13.03
C ARG A 120 -20.99 -0.60 11.72
N SER A 121 -20.86 -1.80 11.19
CA SER A 121 -21.57 -2.25 10.00
C SER A 121 -23.04 -2.43 10.31
N ASP A 122 -23.90 -2.09 9.35
CA ASP A 122 -25.34 -2.35 9.40
C ASP A 122 -25.70 -3.82 9.11
N ALA A 123 -24.69 -4.69 8.94
CA ALA A 123 -24.92 -6.10 8.70
C ALA A 123 -25.50 -6.77 9.96
N THR A 124 -26.67 -7.36 9.82
CA THR A 124 -27.39 -8.05 10.89
C THR A 124 -26.90 -9.48 11.10
N ASP A 125 -26.22 -10.04 10.10
CA ASP A 125 -25.71 -11.41 10.11
C ASP A 125 -24.16 -11.43 10.25
N SER A 126 -23.68 -12.16 11.24
CA SER A 126 -22.26 -12.33 11.51
C SER A 126 -21.52 -13.05 10.37
N SER A 127 -22.18 -13.96 9.65
CA SER A 127 -21.58 -14.67 8.52
C SER A 127 -21.35 -13.75 7.31
N ALA A 128 -22.32 -12.87 7.03
CA ALA A 128 -22.17 -11.86 6.00
C ALA A 128 -21.02 -10.90 6.31
N GLN A 129 -20.89 -10.49 7.57
CA GLN A 129 -19.81 -9.60 8.00
C GLN A 129 -18.43 -10.29 7.92
N ALA A 130 -18.35 -11.57 8.29
CA ALA A 130 -17.11 -12.35 8.15
C ALA A 130 -16.69 -12.48 6.68
N THR A 131 -17.65 -12.70 5.77
CA THR A 131 -17.41 -12.76 4.33
C THR A 131 -16.85 -11.44 3.79
N LEU A 132 -17.40 -10.31 4.24
CA LEU A 132 -16.87 -8.99 3.86
C LEU A 132 -15.41 -8.80 4.29
N GLY A 133 -15.04 -9.22 5.51
CA GLY A 133 -13.66 -9.18 5.97
C GLY A 133 -12.72 -10.03 5.11
N VAL A 134 -13.14 -11.21 4.67
CA VAL A 134 -12.34 -12.03 3.75
C VAL A 134 -12.17 -11.35 2.39
N VAL A 135 -13.23 -10.74 1.85
CA VAL A 135 -13.18 -10.01 0.58
C VAL A 135 -12.25 -8.80 0.69
N GLU A 136 -12.32 -8.05 1.78
CA GLU A 136 -11.46 -6.91 2.05
C GLU A 136 -9.97 -7.29 1.99
N VAL A 137 -9.57 -8.31 2.75
CA VAL A 137 -8.20 -8.83 2.76
C VAL A 137 -7.78 -9.36 1.38
N ALA A 138 -8.67 -10.06 0.68
CA ALA A 138 -8.40 -10.56 -0.67
C ALA A 138 -8.15 -9.41 -1.67
N VAL A 139 -8.98 -8.38 -1.65
CA VAL A 139 -8.82 -7.21 -2.53
C VAL A 139 -7.52 -6.46 -2.21
N ASP A 140 -7.21 -6.22 -0.95
CA ASP A 140 -5.97 -5.55 -0.55
C ASP A 140 -4.75 -6.37 -1.00
N THR A 141 -4.70 -7.64 -0.66
CA THR A 141 -3.51 -8.47 -0.89
C THR A 141 -3.36 -8.89 -2.35
N LEU A 142 -4.42 -9.39 -2.99
CA LEU A 142 -4.33 -9.93 -4.35
C LEU A 142 -4.37 -8.83 -5.41
N LEU A 143 -5.08 -7.74 -5.17
CA LEU A 143 -5.21 -6.69 -6.18
C LEU A 143 -4.24 -5.54 -5.90
N LEU A 144 -4.35 -4.84 -4.78
CA LEU A 144 -3.54 -3.63 -4.52
C LEU A 144 -2.06 -3.94 -4.33
N CYS A 145 -1.72 -4.93 -3.52
CA CYS A 145 -0.31 -5.29 -3.29
C CYS A 145 0.35 -5.87 -4.54
N SER A 146 -0.36 -6.68 -5.33
CA SER A 146 0.18 -7.23 -6.59
C SER A 146 0.40 -6.15 -7.64
N LEU A 147 -0.57 -5.23 -7.83
CA LEU A 147 -0.40 -4.09 -8.73
C LEU A 147 0.78 -3.21 -8.34
N THR A 148 0.92 -2.92 -7.05
CA THR A 148 2.06 -2.15 -6.54
C THR A 148 3.38 -2.87 -6.79
N GLY A 149 3.42 -4.17 -6.51
CA GLY A 149 4.61 -5.00 -6.73
C GLY A 149 5.04 -4.99 -8.21
N PHE A 150 4.11 -5.20 -9.13
CA PHE A 150 4.42 -5.14 -10.56
C PHE A 150 4.83 -3.74 -11.01
N ALA A 151 4.15 -2.69 -10.55
CA ALA A 151 4.51 -1.32 -10.89
C ALA A 151 5.95 -0.96 -10.46
N VAL A 152 6.37 -1.40 -9.28
CA VAL A 152 7.73 -1.16 -8.78
C VAL A 152 8.77 -2.03 -9.49
N LEU A 153 8.47 -3.30 -9.76
CA LEU A 153 9.41 -4.21 -10.41
C LEU A 153 9.63 -3.92 -11.91
N LEU A 154 8.65 -3.29 -12.57
CA LEU A 154 8.76 -2.91 -13.98
C LEU A 154 9.65 -1.68 -14.21
N VAL A 155 9.84 -0.86 -13.19
CA VAL A 155 10.66 0.36 -13.29
C VAL A 155 11.94 0.14 -12.49
N PRO A 156 13.09 -0.08 -13.17
CA PRO A 156 14.38 -0.24 -12.50
C PRO A 156 14.71 1.02 -11.70
N SER A 157 14.87 0.89 -10.41
CA SER A 157 15.24 2.01 -9.55
C SER A 157 16.18 1.55 -8.45
N ASP A 158 17.35 2.16 -8.37
CA ASP A 158 18.28 2.03 -7.24
C ASP A 158 17.85 2.91 -6.05
N ILE A 159 16.55 2.99 -5.78
CA ILE A 159 16.01 3.90 -4.77
C ILE A 159 16.00 3.19 -3.42
N PRO A 160 16.66 3.77 -2.41
CA PRO A 160 16.86 3.10 -1.12
C PRO A 160 15.62 3.03 -0.24
N SER A 161 14.50 3.69 -0.61
CA SER A 161 13.28 3.69 0.20
C SER A 161 12.08 3.09 -0.54
N PRO A 162 11.26 2.26 0.12
CA PRO A 162 10.06 1.68 -0.48
C PRO A 162 9.04 2.73 -0.98
N PHE A 163 8.94 3.84 -0.26
CA PHE A 163 8.08 4.96 -0.65
C PHE A 163 8.63 5.68 -1.89
N GLY A 164 9.94 5.89 -1.96
CA GLY A 164 10.61 6.47 -3.12
C GLY A 164 10.44 5.61 -4.37
N ALA A 165 10.46 4.27 -4.25
CA ALA A 165 10.26 3.37 -5.38
C ALA A 165 8.87 3.52 -6.02
N VAL A 166 7.81 3.60 -5.21
CA VAL A 166 6.44 3.81 -5.71
C VAL A 166 6.29 5.18 -6.35
N SER A 167 6.77 6.24 -5.70
CA SER A 167 6.69 7.60 -6.24
C SER A 167 7.50 7.75 -7.54
N PHE A 168 8.65 7.11 -7.63
CA PHE A 168 9.47 7.07 -8.85
C PHE A 168 8.77 6.31 -9.98
N ALA A 169 8.19 5.14 -9.68
CA ALA A 169 7.41 4.38 -10.67
C ALA A 169 6.26 5.19 -11.24
N LEU A 170 5.55 5.96 -10.41
CA LEU A 170 4.49 6.85 -10.85
C LEU A 170 5.02 8.04 -11.65
N SER A 171 6.09 8.69 -11.20
CA SER A 171 6.69 9.82 -11.91
C SER A 171 7.26 9.44 -13.28
N SER A 172 7.72 8.20 -13.47
CA SER A 172 8.21 7.70 -14.77
C SER A 172 7.13 7.72 -15.87
N VAL A 173 5.86 7.67 -15.48
CA VAL A 173 4.71 7.69 -16.41
C VAL A 173 4.25 9.12 -16.69
N PHE A 174 4.19 9.95 -15.68
CA PHE A 174 3.59 11.28 -15.79
C PHE A 174 4.59 12.39 -16.11
N GLY A 175 5.90 12.07 -16.14
CA GLY A 175 6.95 13.05 -16.33
C GLY A 175 7.09 14.00 -15.13
N LYS A 176 8.24 14.65 -15.05
CA LYS A 176 8.41 15.76 -14.11
C LYS A 176 7.55 16.93 -14.51
#